data_2f389baac978f74180a302ff2f34da44
#
_entry.id   2f389baac978f74180a302ff2f34da44
#
_cell.length_a   1.000
_cell.length_b   1.000
_cell.length_c   1.000
_cell.angle_alpha   90.00
_cell.angle_beta   90.00
_cell.angle_gamma   90.00
#
_symmetry.space_group_name_H-M   'P 1'
#
loop_
_entity.id
_entity.type
_entity.pdbx_description
1 polymer ?
#
loop_
_entity_poly.entity_id
_entity_poly.type
_entity_poly.pdbx_seq_one_letter_code
_entity_poly.pdbx_strand_id
1 'polypeptide(L)'
;MKKLISGNKMLDCVPAECNVTGRGPIVQLKNHLVLDDGNCFESPTLVLGNVGTGKTSFLLEVADEVFSFAEKSHDNVVCFCAKPEMLRYARPGDIVISTTSTDPKSCWNIFEELNAAKDPELTLREISMELFSDAEEKTMQPFFPQAARDIFFKTCKYMFDYSRFVDENAHYSNSDLVEFLERPIYGTDELYGWIELEKLEPKYFGMLRDYLGEASEQGFACIAELRTLISRVFYGSFASDSGTFSAIKALKGGGSRIFLYLNYGDSANGTLQIFKILLDLLLKASMQSDMTHKTWFMLDEGSQLKSQVLVDALSLGRDPTGNGKAGIRVLMALQSAKLMTRHYTQQEAEVLLSLFPNVISFRVSDSFSRAIIADRYGKALYNYTYANNTTDGDHCIMEDVISDYEFSKVIEKGQAIMSIPGVSEHPFFYNGYQKREENENS
;
A
#
# COMPACT_ATOMS: atom_id res chain seq x y z
N MET A 1 9.91 21.33 41.76
CA MET A 1 10.86 20.86 40.71
C MET A 1 10.35 19.53 40.19
N LYS A 2 10.27 19.35 38.86
CA LYS A 2 9.84 18.08 38.22
C LYS A 2 11.08 17.26 37.88
N LYS A 3 11.19 16.04 38.39
CA LYS A 3 12.32 15.14 38.15
C LYS A 3 11.80 13.79 37.62
N LEU A 4 12.32 13.33 36.51
CA LEU A 4 12.02 12.00 35.98
C LEU A 4 12.62 10.93 36.90
N ILE A 5 11.79 9.94 37.28
CA ILE A 5 12.22 8.77 38.06
C ILE A 5 12.42 7.57 37.13
N SER A 6 11.44 7.30 36.26
CA SER A 6 11.48 6.17 35.34
C SER A 6 10.56 6.41 34.14
N GLY A 7 10.81 5.71 33.04
CA GLY A 7 10.08 5.81 31.79
C GLY A 7 10.80 6.66 30.73
N ASN A 8 10.15 6.84 29.58
CA ASN A 8 10.67 7.68 28.51
C ASN A 8 10.57 9.17 28.87
N LYS A 9 11.27 10.01 28.14
CA LYS A 9 11.14 11.47 28.17
C LYS A 9 11.08 12.01 26.75
N MET A 10 10.41 13.11 26.56
CA MET A 10 10.49 13.88 25.32
C MET A 10 11.79 14.68 25.33
N LEU A 11 12.55 14.62 24.21
CA LEU A 11 13.69 15.49 24.00
C LEU A 11 13.26 16.74 23.22
N ASP A 12 13.70 17.91 23.65
CA ASP A 12 13.32 19.21 23.06
C ASP A 12 13.95 19.46 21.69
N CYS A 13 14.93 18.65 21.29
CA CYS A 13 15.63 18.78 20.02
C CYS A 13 16.12 17.43 19.50
N VAL A 14 16.57 17.43 18.27
CA VAL A 14 17.25 16.28 17.64
C VAL A 14 18.49 15.92 18.46
N PRO A 15 18.74 14.60 18.68
CA PRO A 15 19.96 14.13 19.34
C PRO A 15 21.24 14.65 18.64
N ALA A 16 22.24 15.05 19.43
CA ALA A 16 23.48 15.62 18.88
C ALA A 16 24.29 14.62 18.04
N GLU A 17 24.17 13.33 18.36
CA GLU A 17 24.83 12.23 17.64
C GLU A 17 23.77 11.30 17.05
N CYS A 18 23.78 11.14 15.73
CA CYS A 18 22.99 10.14 15.03
C CYS A 18 23.94 9.03 14.56
N ASN A 19 23.63 7.78 14.91
CA ASN A 19 24.39 6.61 14.45
C ASN A 19 24.13 6.38 12.96
N VAL A 20 24.96 6.96 12.10
CA VAL A 20 24.88 6.79 10.64
C VAL A 20 25.76 5.61 10.27
N THR A 21 25.17 4.60 9.64
CA THR A 21 25.89 3.39 9.23
C THR A 21 26.49 3.48 7.84
N GLY A 22 26.06 4.46 7.02
CA GLY A 22 26.44 4.62 5.63
C GLY A 22 25.82 3.57 4.70
N ARG A 23 24.85 2.80 5.18
CA ARG A 23 24.11 1.83 4.38
C ARG A 23 22.85 2.45 3.81
N GLY A 24 22.57 2.19 2.53
CA GLY A 24 21.37 2.69 1.86
C GLY A 24 21.45 4.19 1.51
N PRO A 25 20.31 4.81 1.21
CA PRO A 25 20.23 6.24 0.98
C PRO A 25 20.53 7.03 2.25
N ILE A 26 21.26 8.12 2.11
CA ILE A 26 21.60 9.01 3.24
C ILE A 26 20.78 10.29 3.10
N VAL A 27 19.75 10.41 3.92
CA VAL A 27 18.83 11.55 3.95
C VAL A 27 19.31 12.55 5.00
N GLN A 28 19.82 13.69 4.54
CA GLN A 28 20.23 14.78 5.43
C GLN A 28 19.06 15.74 5.62
N LEU A 29 18.49 15.72 6.80
CA LEU A 29 17.43 16.62 7.21
C LEU A 29 18.01 17.84 7.93
N LYS A 30 17.16 18.86 8.17
CA LYS A 30 17.57 20.03 8.96
C LYS A 30 17.94 19.62 10.39
N ASN A 31 18.62 20.53 11.10
CA ASN A 31 19.08 20.32 12.47
C ASN A 31 20.02 19.11 12.63
N HIS A 32 20.82 18.82 11.60
CA HIS A 32 21.83 17.75 11.59
C HIS A 32 21.25 16.33 11.77
N LEU A 33 19.94 16.13 11.60
CA LEU A 33 19.35 14.81 11.58
C LEU A 33 19.70 14.08 10.29
N VAL A 34 20.42 12.98 10.40
CA VAL A 34 20.78 12.11 9.28
C VAL A 34 20.11 10.76 9.44
N LEU A 35 19.35 10.37 8.43
CA LEU A 35 18.67 9.09 8.37
C LEU A 35 19.28 8.22 7.28
N ASP A 36 19.50 6.94 7.57
CA ASP A 36 19.95 5.94 6.61
C ASP A 36 19.23 4.58 6.84
N ASP A 37 19.60 3.57 6.08
CA ASP A 37 19.03 2.22 6.22
C ASP A 37 19.25 1.69 7.65
N GLY A 38 20.44 1.88 8.21
CA GLY A 38 20.81 1.28 9.48
C GLY A 38 20.16 1.91 10.69
N ASN A 39 19.87 3.21 10.66
CA ASN A 39 19.24 3.88 11.80
C ASN A 39 17.74 4.12 11.63
N CYS A 40 17.19 4.02 10.42
CA CYS A 40 15.78 4.31 10.16
C CYS A 40 15.14 3.34 9.17
N PHE A 41 15.56 3.34 7.90
CA PHE A 41 14.76 2.77 6.81
C PHE A 41 14.78 1.24 6.73
N GLU A 42 15.70 0.56 7.41
CA GLU A 42 15.63 -0.91 7.54
C GLU A 42 14.36 -1.36 8.27
N SER A 43 13.80 -0.50 9.09
CA SER A 43 12.52 -0.71 9.74
C SER A 43 11.42 0.14 9.10
N PRO A 44 10.18 -0.38 9.04
CA PRO A 44 9.06 0.38 8.49
C PRO A 44 8.89 1.75 9.15
N THR A 45 8.63 2.76 8.33
CA THR A 45 8.48 4.15 8.79
C THR A 45 7.10 4.69 8.46
N LEU A 46 6.41 5.19 9.48
CA LEU A 46 5.09 5.81 9.39
C LEU A 46 5.21 7.32 9.52
N VAL A 47 4.60 8.05 8.58
CA VAL A 47 4.52 9.52 8.59
C VAL A 47 3.07 9.95 8.76
N LEU A 48 2.74 10.56 9.88
CA LEU A 48 1.41 11.02 10.21
C LEU A 48 1.32 12.55 10.21
N GLY A 49 0.16 13.09 9.84
CA GLY A 49 -0.11 14.51 9.98
C GLY A 49 -1.18 15.01 9.01
N ASN A 50 -1.85 16.09 9.35
CA ASN A 50 -2.88 16.69 8.52
C ASN A 50 -2.34 17.24 7.19
N VAL A 51 -3.26 17.65 6.31
CA VAL A 51 -2.90 18.32 5.05
C VAL A 51 -2.12 19.60 5.34
N GLY A 52 -1.04 19.82 4.60
CA GLY A 52 -0.24 21.04 4.69
C GLY A 52 0.70 21.15 5.90
N THR A 53 0.87 20.08 6.68
CA THR A 53 1.73 20.08 7.88
C THR A 53 3.21 19.80 7.62
N GLY A 54 3.57 19.30 6.42
CA GLY A 54 4.95 19.00 6.06
C GLY A 54 5.21 17.56 5.61
N LYS A 55 4.22 16.64 5.70
CA LYS A 55 4.37 15.23 5.29
C LYS A 55 4.95 15.06 3.89
N THR A 56 4.28 15.66 2.89
CA THR A 56 4.70 15.54 1.49
C THR A 56 6.12 16.08 1.29
N SER A 57 6.49 17.17 1.95
CA SER A 57 7.86 17.71 1.87
C SER A 57 8.87 16.72 2.43
N PHE A 58 8.57 16.08 3.56
CA PHE A 58 9.42 15.01 4.13
C PHE A 58 9.52 13.81 3.17
N LEU A 59 8.39 13.33 2.64
CA LEU A 59 8.40 12.23 1.68
C LEU A 59 9.25 12.53 0.45
N LEU A 60 9.18 13.76 -0.05
CA LEU A 60 9.94 14.18 -1.22
C LEU A 60 11.45 14.29 -0.91
N GLU A 61 11.86 14.75 0.27
CA GLU A 61 13.28 14.73 0.66
C GLU A 61 13.82 13.30 0.79
N VAL A 62 13.04 12.38 1.36
CA VAL A 62 13.42 10.97 1.38
C VAL A 62 13.45 10.39 -0.03
N ALA A 63 12.47 10.72 -0.88
CA ALA A 63 12.40 10.24 -2.25
C ALA A 63 13.59 10.68 -3.09
N ASP A 64 14.04 11.93 -2.96
CA ASP A 64 15.23 12.46 -3.67
C ASP A 64 16.44 11.52 -3.47
N GLU A 65 16.70 11.11 -2.23
CA GLU A 65 17.84 10.25 -1.91
C GLU A 65 17.57 8.78 -2.24
N VAL A 66 16.35 8.26 -2.01
CA VAL A 66 15.98 6.89 -2.35
C VAL A 66 16.12 6.66 -3.86
N PHE A 67 15.55 7.53 -4.71
CA PHE A 67 15.68 7.40 -6.16
C PHE A 67 17.11 7.52 -6.66
N SER A 68 17.90 8.45 -6.08
CA SER A 68 19.32 8.60 -6.41
C SER A 68 20.14 7.37 -6.01
N PHE A 69 19.85 6.78 -4.86
CA PHE A 69 20.52 5.57 -4.38
C PHE A 69 20.11 4.35 -5.20
N ALA A 70 18.82 4.16 -5.45
CA ALA A 70 18.26 3.01 -6.19
C ALA A 70 18.82 2.92 -7.61
N GLU A 71 19.08 4.08 -8.25
CA GLU A 71 19.73 4.12 -9.58
C GLU A 71 21.15 3.50 -9.57
N LYS A 72 21.86 3.62 -8.46
CA LYS A 72 23.23 3.10 -8.31
C LYS A 72 23.25 1.66 -7.80
N SER A 73 22.32 1.31 -6.90
CA SER A 73 22.22 -0.02 -6.27
C SER A 73 21.41 -1.02 -7.08
N HIS A 74 20.70 -0.56 -8.12
CA HIS A 74 19.69 -1.32 -8.85
C HIS A 74 18.54 -1.82 -7.94
N ASP A 75 18.24 -1.13 -6.86
CA ASP A 75 17.07 -1.40 -6.04
C ASP A 75 15.78 -1.02 -6.77
N ASN A 76 14.69 -1.71 -6.47
CA ASN A 76 13.39 -1.36 -7.01
C ASN A 76 12.73 -0.26 -6.18
N VAL A 77 11.94 0.59 -6.82
CA VAL A 77 11.13 1.61 -6.15
C VAL A 77 9.68 1.52 -6.63
N VAL A 78 8.78 1.34 -5.70
CA VAL A 78 7.33 1.29 -5.93
C VAL A 78 6.69 2.45 -5.18
N CYS A 79 6.01 3.34 -5.91
CA CYS A 79 5.31 4.47 -5.34
C CYS A 79 3.80 4.32 -5.53
N PHE A 80 3.02 4.41 -4.47
CA PHE A 80 1.60 4.70 -4.57
C PHE A 80 1.40 6.21 -4.47
N CYS A 81 0.85 6.79 -5.52
CA CYS A 81 0.70 8.22 -5.70
C CYS A 81 -0.79 8.58 -5.67
N ALA A 82 -1.33 8.91 -4.49
CA ALA A 82 -2.67 9.49 -4.37
C ALA A 82 -2.73 10.94 -4.92
N LYS A 83 -1.56 11.55 -5.15
CA LYS A 83 -1.39 12.89 -5.69
C LYS A 83 -0.21 12.92 -6.67
N PRO A 84 -0.17 13.91 -7.59
CA PRO A 84 0.83 13.95 -8.65
C PRO A 84 2.26 14.32 -8.18
N GLU A 85 2.47 14.75 -6.92
CA GLU A 85 3.74 15.27 -6.46
C GLU A 85 4.90 14.27 -6.60
N MET A 86 4.63 12.96 -6.40
CA MET A 86 5.64 11.90 -6.57
C MET A 86 5.96 11.59 -8.03
N LEU A 87 5.05 11.94 -8.99
CA LEU A 87 5.30 11.72 -10.41
C LEU A 87 6.44 12.57 -10.99
N ARG A 88 6.87 13.61 -10.29
CA ARG A 88 8.04 14.40 -10.71
C ARG A 88 9.33 13.56 -10.80
N TYR A 89 9.36 12.39 -10.14
CA TYR A 89 10.48 11.46 -10.22
C TYR A 89 10.38 10.50 -11.40
N ALA A 90 9.20 10.41 -12.06
CA ALA A 90 9.02 9.54 -13.20
C ALA A 90 9.82 10.07 -14.40
N ARG A 91 10.56 9.19 -15.05
CA ARG A 91 11.40 9.46 -16.22
C ARG A 91 10.88 8.67 -17.43
N PRO A 92 11.24 9.05 -18.66
CA PRO A 92 10.98 8.21 -19.82
C PRO A 92 11.54 6.79 -19.62
N GLY A 93 10.67 5.78 -19.78
CA GLY A 93 10.99 4.39 -19.55
C GLY A 93 10.58 3.82 -18.19
N ASP A 94 10.23 4.65 -17.21
CA ASP A 94 9.63 4.21 -15.96
C ASP A 94 8.19 3.70 -16.19
N ILE A 95 7.71 2.87 -15.28
CA ILE A 95 6.38 2.27 -15.37
C ILE A 95 5.41 3.15 -14.58
N VAL A 96 4.49 3.83 -15.28
CA VAL A 96 3.44 4.64 -14.65
C VAL A 96 2.08 4.01 -14.93
N ILE A 97 1.52 3.34 -13.94
CA ILE A 97 0.24 2.65 -14.05
C ILE A 97 -0.86 3.61 -13.59
N SER A 98 -1.75 3.93 -14.51
CA SER A 98 -2.95 4.73 -14.28
C SER A 98 -4.00 4.34 -15.32
N THR A 99 -5.24 4.74 -15.14
CA THR A 99 -6.32 4.49 -16.10
C THR A 99 -6.08 5.09 -17.50
N THR A 100 -5.19 6.08 -17.59
CA THR A 100 -4.88 6.80 -18.84
C THR A 100 -3.54 6.40 -19.45
N SER A 101 -2.86 5.39 -18.90
CA SER A 101 -1.58 4.92 -19.47
C SER A 101 -1.77 4.33 -20.85
N THR A 102 -0.86 4.67 -21.77
CA THR A 102 -0.87 4.22 -23.17
C THR A 102 0.35 3.37 -23.54
N ASP A 103 1.41 3.41 -22.73
CA ASP A 103 2.56 2.54 -22.92
C ASP A 103 2.18 1.10 -22.52
N PRO A 104 2.34 0.10 -23.38
CA PRO A 104 2.07 -1.31 -23.05
C PRO A 104 2.75 -1.80 -21.77
N LYS A 105 3.94 -1.29 -21.47
CA LYS A 105 4.67 -1.61 -20.22
C LYS A 105 4.03 -1.05 -18.96
N SER A 106 3.11 -0.09 -19.10
CA SER A 106 2.35 0.53 -18.02
C SER A 106 0.88 0.07 -17.99
N CYS A 107 0.49 -0.85 -18.86
CA CYS A 107 -0.83 -1.45 -18.90
C CYS A 107 -0.76 -2.87 -18.33
N TRP A 108 -1.40 -3.06 -17.17
CA TRP A 108 -1.43 -4.37 -16.53
C TRP A 108 -2.22 -5.39 -17.35
N ASN A 109 -1.67 -6.61 -17.46
CA ASN A 109 -2.33 -7.74 -18.12
C ASN A 109 -2.34 -8.94 -17.17
N ILE A 110 -3.53 -9.45 -16.85
CA ILE A 110 -3.72 -10.59 -15.96
C ILE A 110 -3.03 -11.87 -16.50
N PHE A 111 -3.00 -12.06 -17.81
CA PHE A 111 -2.37 -13.26 -18.41
C PHE A 111 -0.84 -13.17 -18.35
N GLU A 112 -0.26 -11.99 -18.47
CA GLU A 112 1.17 -11.78 -18.23
C GLU A 112 1.55 -12.06 -16.78
N GLU A 113 0.65 -11.72 -15.84
CA GLU A 113 0.83 -12.04 -14.41
C GLU A 113 0.83 -13.55 -14.18
N LEU A 114 -0.13 -14.27 -14.79
CA LEU A 114 -0.21 -15.74 -14.69
C LEU A 114 1.00 -16.42 -15.33
N ASN A 115 1.49 -15.91 -16.46
CA ASN A 115 2.70 -16.40 -17.12
C ASN A 115 3.97 -16.23 -16.26
N ALA A 116 4.03 -15.17 -15.45
CA ALA A 116 5.14 -14.87 -14.56
C ALA A 116 5.09 -15.62 -13.23
N ALA A 117 3.93 -16.09 -12.83
CA ALA A 117 3.68 -16.73 -11.55
C ALA A 117 4.28 -18.13 -11.44
N LYS A 118 4.82 -18.50 -10.27
CA LYS A 118 5.25 -19.86 -9.95
C LYS A 118 4.06 -20.84 -9.87
N ASP A 119 2.93 -20.36 -9.34
CA ASP A 119 1.66 -21.06 -9.29
C ASP A 119 0.57 -20.16 -9.89
N PRO A 120 0.28 -20.29 -11.20
CA PRO A 120 -0.71 -19.45 -11.88
C PRO A 120 -2.12 -19.61 -11.31
N GLU A 121 -2.49 -20.82 -10.87
CA GLU A 121 -3.83 -21.07 -10.34
C GLU A 121 -4.04 -20.40 -8.98
N LEU A 122 -3.05 -20.48 -8.09
CA LEU A 122 -3.08 -19.76 -6.81
C LEU A 122 -3.13 -18.25 -7.03
N THR A 123 -2.28 -17.73 -7.91
CA THR A 123 -2.24 -16.29 -8.23
C THR A 123 -3.59 -15.81 -8.78
N LEU A 124 -4.19 -16.56 -9.71
CA LEU A 124 -5.50 -16.22 -10.25
C LEU A 124 -6.60 -16.25 -9.17
N ARG A 125 -6.53 -17.24 -8.27
CA ARG A 125 -7.47 -17.33 -7.14
C ARG A 125 -7.38 -16.09 -6.24
N GLU A 126 -6.17 -15.66 -5.90
CA GLU A 126 -5.94 -14.46 -5.09
C GLU A 126 -6.44 -13.19 -5.78
N ILE A 127 -6.12 -13.01 -7.07
CA ILE A 127 -6.63 -11.89 -7.88
C ILE A 127 -8.17 -11.90 -7.88
N SER A 128 -8.79 -13.06 -8.12
CA SER A 128 -10.24 -13.17 -8.17
C SER A 128 -10.87 -12.86 -6.81
N MET A 129 -10.30 -13.35 -5.72
CA MET A 129 -10.79 -13.06 -4.36
C MET A 129 -10.73 -11.56 -4.05
N GLU A 130 -9.63 -10.90 -4.37
CA GLU A 130 -9.49 -9.45 -4.12
C GLU A 130 -10.42 -8.62 -5.01
N LEU A 131 -10.59 -8.98 -6.29
CA LEU A 131 -11.51 -8.26 -7.20
C LEU A 131 -12.97 -8.27 -6.70
N PHE A 132 -13.41 -9.35 -6.06
CA PHE A 132 -14.79 -9.50 -5.61
C PHE A 132 -14.98 -9.24 -4.12
N SER A 133 -13.90 -9.01 -3.34
CA SER A 133 -13.94 -8.83 -1.88
C SER A 133 -14.93 -7.76 -1.44
N ASP A 134 -14.87 -6.59 -2.04
CA ASP A 134 -15.74 -5.45 -1.73
C ASP A 134 -17.24 -5.76 -2.00
N ALA A 135 -17.53 -6.54 -3.05
CA ALA A 135 -18.89 -6.92 -3.40
C ALA A 135 -19.43 -7.96 -2.42
N GLU A 136 -18.60 -8.93 -2.02
CA GLU A 136 -18.96 -9.97 -1.05
C GLU A 136 -19.18 -9.40 0.35
N GLU A 137 -18.34 -8.46 0.80
CA GLU A 137 -18.43 -7.84 2.13
C GLU A 137 -19.65 -6.91 2.27
N LYS A 138 -20.08 -6.23 1.20
CA LYS A 138 -21.15 -5.21 1.24
C LYS A 138 -22.55 -5.75 1.04
N THR A 139 -22.70 -7.02 0.66
CA THR A 139 -24.02 -7.62 0.38
C THR A 139 -24.49 -8.51 1.52
N MET A 140 -25.83 -8.53 1.73
CA MET A 140 -26.48 -9.54 2.58
C MET A 140 -26.71 -10.87 1.85
N GLN A 141 -26.45 -10.93 0.55
CA GLN A 141 -26.62 -12.12 -0.30
C GLN A 141 -25.31 -12.42 -1.04
N PRO A 142 -24.31 -12.99 -0.36
CA PRO A 142 -22.98 -13.22 -0.93
C PRO A 142 -22.96 -14.24 -2.08
N PHE A 143 -24.04 -14.98 -2.29
CA PHE A 143 -24.16 -15.96 -3.36
C PHE A 143 -23.87 -15.36 -4.75
N PHE A 144 -24.45 -14.18 -5.07
CA PHE A 144 -24.29 -13.59 -6.39
C PHE A 144 -22.86 -13.14 -6.70
N PRO A 145 -22.18 -12.36 -5.86
CA PRO A 145 -20.78 -12.02 -6.11
C PRO A 145 -19.85 -13.23 -6.05
N GLN A 146 -20.12 -14.26 -5.23
CA GLN A 146 -19.34 -15.49 -5.22
C GLN A 146 -19.50 -16.26 -6.54
N ALA A 147 -20.71 -16.38 -7.06
CA ALA A 147 -20.95 -16.99 -8.36
C ALA A 147 -20.24 -16.21 -9.48
N ALA A 148 -20.35 -14.88 -9.46
CA ALA A 148 -19.66 -14.01 -10.40
C ALA A 148 -18.13 -14.17 -10.34
N ARG A 149 -17.55 -14.25 -9.14
CA ARG A 149 -16.13 -14.54 -8.94
C ARG A 149 -15.71 -15.89 -9.53
N ASP A 150 -16.50 -16.92 -9.28
CA ASP A 150 -16.19 -18.26 -9.78
C ASP A 150 -16.26 -18.34 -11.30
N ILE A 151 -17.22 -17.64 -11.92
CA ILE A 151 -17.32 -17.52 -13.39
C ILE A 151 -16.09 -16.78 -13.93
N PHE A 152 -15.72 -15.66 -13.33
CA PHE A 152 -14.51 -14.91 -13.68
C PHE A 152 -13.25 -15.78 -13.59
N PHE A 153 -13.04 -16.43 -12.45
CA PHE A 153 -11.90 -17.31 -12.23
C PHE A 153 -11.81 -18.43 -13.30
N LYS A 154 -12.92 -19.10 -13.55
CA LYS A 154 -12.96 -20.21 -14.54
C LYS A 154 -12.74 -19.73 -15.97
N THR A 155 -13.26 -18.55 -16.30
CA THR A 155 -13.04 -17.94 -17.63
C THR A 155 -11.57 -17.60 -17.83
N CYS A 156 -10.95 -16.91 -16.89
CA CYS A 156 -9.51 -16.59 -16.97
C CYS A 156 -8.67 -17.87 -17.04
N LYS A 157 -9.00 -18.87 -16.23
CA LYS A 157 -8.30 -20.16 -16.25
C LYS A 157 -8.46 -20.87 -17.59
N TYR A 158 -9.65 -20.89 -18.17
CA TYR A 158 -9.90 -21.47 -19.48
C TYR A 158 -9.05 -20.78 -20.57
N MET A 159 -9.10 -19.45 -20.64
CA MET A 159 -8.32 -18.69 -21.62
C MET A 159 -6.81 -18.92 -21.45
N PHE A 160 -6.32 -18.91 -20.21
CA PHE A 160 -4.92 -19.14 -19.90
C PHE A 160 -4.47 -20.58 -20.28
N ASP A 161 -5.25 -21.59 -19.91
CA ASP A 161 -4.93 -22.98 -20.25
C ASP A 161 -5.03 -23.21 -21.76
N TYR A 162 -5.99 -22.57 -22.46
CA TYR A 162 -6.12 -22.66 -23.91
C TYR A 162 -4.87 -22.12 -24.64
N SER A 163 -4.39 -20.92 -24.28
CA SER A 163 -3.17 -20.35 -24.85
C SER A 163 -1.92 -21.19 -24.58
N ARG A 164 -1.90 -21.94 -23.50
CA ARG A 164 -0.72 -22.71 -23.09
C ARG A 164 -0.68 -24.14 -23.61
N PHE A 165 -1.85 -24.77 -23.78
CA PHE A 165 -1.94 -26.22 -24.07
C PHE A 165 -2.65 -26.55 -25.38
N VAL A 166 -3.40 -25.61 -25.97
CA VAL A 166 -4.18 -25.84 -27.19
C VAL A 166 -3.64 -25.04 -28.35
N ASP A 167 -3.41 -23.74 -28.17
CA ASP A 167 -2.86 -22.88 -29.21
C ASP A 167 -1.82 -21.93 -28.62
N GLU A 168 -0.55 -22.29 -28.73
CA GLU A 168 0.59 -21.50 -28.22
C GLU A 168 0.73 -20.13 -28.90
N ASN A 169 0.05 -19.88 -30.00
CA ASN A 169 0.01 -18.57 -30.66
C ASN A 169 -1.11 -17.68 -30.14
N ALA A 170 -2.05 -18.21 -29.37
CA ALA A 170 -3.10 -17.43 -28.74
C ALA A 170 -2.53 -16.63 -27.57
N HIS A 171 -2.47 -15.30 -27.70
CA HIS A 171 -2.07 -14.39 -26.65
C HIS A 171 -3.30 -13.58 -26.22
N TYR A 172 -3.72 -13.75 -24.99
CA TYR A 172 -4.87 -13.05 -24.48
C TYR A 172 -4.49 -11.78 -23.72
N SER A 173 -5.27 -10.76 -23.92
CA SER A 173 -5.21 -9.47 -23.22
C SER A 173 -6.39 -9.31 -22.25
N ASN A 174 -6.33 -8.26 -21.45
CA ASN A 174 -7.49 -7.87 -20.63
C ASN A 174 -8.68 -7.48 -21.49
N SER A 175 -8.46 -6.90 -22.69
CA SER A 175 -9.53 -6.59 -23.65
C SER A 175 -10.25 -7.85 -24.12
N ASP A 176 -9.51 -8.91 -24.44
CA ASP A 176 -10.10 -10.20 -24.85
C ASP A 176 -10.93 -10.82 -23.71
N LEU A 177 -10.45 -10.69 -22.48
CA LEU A 177 -11.19 -11.13 -21.30
C LEU A 177 -12.49 -10.37 -21.13
N VAL A 178 -12.44 -9.04 -21.25
CA VAL A 178 -13.65 -8.18 -21.16
C VAL A 178 -14.62 -8.54 -22.27
N GLU A 179 -14.17 -8.67 -23.51
CA GLU A 179 -15.00 -9.07 -24.63
C GLU A 179 -15.67 -10.42 -24.40
N PHE A 180 -14.93 -11.39 -23.85
CA PHE A 180 -15.47 -12.70 -23.53
C PHE A 180 -16.57 -12.64 -22.44
N LEU A 181 -16.36 -11.81 -21.41
CA LEU A 181 -17.27 -11.69 -20.26
C LEU A 181 -18.46 -10.75 -20.53
N GLU A 182 -18.32 -9.79 -21.44
CA GLU A 182 -19.36 -8.83 -21.85
C GLU A 182 -20.15 -9.29 -23.08
N ARG A 183 -20.08 -10.56 -23.46
CA ARG A 183 -20.87 -11.07 -24.59
C ARG A 183 -22.32 -10.60 -24.50
N PRO A 184 -22.89 -10.07 -25.61
CA PRO A 184 -24.16 -9.39 -25.56
C PRO A 184 -25.30 -10.29 -25.06
N ILE A 185 -26.13 -9.76 -24.18
CA ILE A 185 -27.39 -10.39 -23.75
C ILE A 185 -28.46 -9.99 -24.76
N TYR A 186 -28.74 -10.87 -25.69
CA TYR A 186 -29.90 -10.77 -26.55
C TYR A 186 -30.94 -11.79 -26.10
N GLY A 187 -31.75 -11.42 -25.09
CA GLY A 187 -32.82 -12.27 -24.59
C GLY A 187 -32.34 -13.53 -23.88
N THR A 188 -32.99 -14.66 -24.14
CA THR A 188 -32.61 -15.97 -23.58
C THR A 188 -31.36 -16.56 -24.21
N ASP A 189 -30.94 -16.07 -25.37
CA ASP A 189 -29.87 -16.68 -26.17
C ASP A 189 -28.48 -16.60 -25.50
N GLU A 190 -28.27 -15.62 -24.66
CA GLU A 190 -26.98 -15.45 -24.00
C GLU A 190 -26.74 -16.44 -22.86
N LEU A 191 -27.74 -16.68 -22.04
CA LEU A 191 -27.67 -17.76 -21.06
C LEU A 191 -27.45 -19.13 -21.72
N TYR A 192 -28.03 -19.33 -22.91
CA TYR A 192 -27.75 -20.52 -23.72
C TYR A 192 -26.30 -20.60 -24.17
N GLY A 193 -25.66 -19.46 -24.53
CA GLY A 193 -24.24 -19.43 -24.86
C GLY A 193 -23.34 -19.88 -23.71
N TRP A 194 -23.62 -19.45 -22.48
CA TRP A 194 -22.93 -19.93 -21.29
C TRP A 194 -23.21 -21.41 -21.00
N ILE A 195 -24.44 -21.88 -21.16
CA ILE A 195 -24.83 -23.28 -21.00
C ILE A 195 -24.18 -24.17 -22.08
N GLU A 196 -24.01 -23.67 -23.31
CA GLU A 196 -23.26 -24.39 -24.34
C GLU A 196 -21.77 -24.52 -24.00
N LEU A 197 -21.15 -23.49 -23.44
CA LEU A 197 -19.78 -23.58 -22.92
C LEU A 197 -19.63 -24.67 -21.84
N GLU A 198 -20.63 -24.86 -20.99
CA GLU A 198 -20.65 -25.95 -20.01
C GLU A 198 -20.59 -27.33 -20.71
N LYS A 199 -21.33 -27.50 -21.83
CA LYS A 199 -21.34 -28.75 -22.59
C LYS A 199 -20.05 -29.00 -23.36
N LEU A 200 -19.46 -27.95 -23.91
CA LEU A 200 -18.23 -28.03 -24.72
C LEU A 200 -16.99 -28.18 -23.83
N GLU A 201 -16.94 -27.43 -22.72
CA GLU A 201 -15.79 -27.38 -21.81
C GLU A 201 -16.20 -27.63 -20.36
N PRO A 202 -16.73 -28.82 -20.04
CA PRO A 202 -17.28 -29.14 -18.71
C PRO A 202 -16.22 -29.04 -17.59
N LYS A 203 -14.95 -29.22 -17.92
CA LYS A 203 -13.83 -29.07 -16.97
C LYS A 203 -13.78 -27.67 -16.35
N TYR A 204 -14.09 -26.63 -17.12
CA TYR A 204 -14.03 -25.23 -16.66
C TYR A 204 -15.42 -24.71 -16.25
N PHE A 205 -16.43 -25.03 -17.00
CA PHE A 205 -17.76 -24.42 -16.91
C PHE A 205 -18.85 -25.35 -16.35
N GLY A 206 -18.50 -26.56 -15.90
CA GLY A 206 -19.50 -27.51 -15.35
C GLY A 206 -20.28 -26.97 -14.15
N MET A 207 -19.72 -26.03 -13.39
CA MET A 207 -20.41 -25.36 -12.29
C MET A 207 -21.47 -24.34 -12.76
N LEU A 208 -21.47 -23.91 -14.04
CA LEU A 208 -22.45 -22.94 -14.52
C LEU A 208 -23.88 -23.45 -14.36
N ARG A 209 -24.09 -24.77 -14.44
CA ARG A 209 -25.38 -25.38 -14.18
C ARG A 209 -25.91 -25.06 -12.78
N ASP A 210 -25.06 -25.06 -11.79
CA ASP A 210 -25.42 -24.78 -10.41
C ASP A 210 -25.79 -23.32 -10.18
N TYR A 211 -25.15 -22.41 -10.91
CA TYR A 211 -25.37 -20.96 -10.79
C TYR A 211 -26.43 -20.42 -11.75
N LEU A 212 -26.40 -20.85 -13.03
CA LEU A 212 -27.25 -20.28 -14.07
C LEU A 212 -28.58 -21.01 -14.20
N GLY A 213 -28.66 -22.27 -13.76
CA GLY A 213 -29.84 -23.12 -13.88
C GLY A 213 -30.32 -23.27 -15.35
N GLU A 214 -31.60 -23.62 -15.53
CA GLU A 214 -32.23 -23.56 -16.86
C GLU A 214 -32.80 -22.17 -17.10
N ALA A 215 -31.94 -21.19 -17.50
CA ALA A 215 -32.32 -19.81 -17.81
C ALA A 215 -33.11 -19.11 -16.68
N SER A 216 -32.66 -19.26 -15.43
CA SER A 216 -33.35 -18.74 -14.24
C SER A 216 -33.07 -17.25 -14.02
N GLU A 217 -33.97 -16.54 -13.32
CA GLU A 217 -33.74 -15.16 -12.87
C GLU A 217 -32.45 -15.02 -12.02
N GLN A 218 -32.09 -16.06 -11.27
CA GLN A 218 -30.85 -16.11 -10.50
C GLN A 218 -29.61 -16.12 -11.41
N GLY A 219 -29.63 -16.85 -12.52
CA GLY A 219 -28.55 -16.87 -13.49
C GLY A 219 -28.31 -15.49 -14.11
N PHE A 220 -29.38 -14.79 -14.49
CA PHE A 220 -29.27 -13.40 -14.97
C PHE A 220 -28.67 -12.48 -13.91
N ALA A 221 -29.04 -12.63 -12.64
CA ALA A 221 -28.48 -11.82 -11.56
C ALA A 221 -26.98 -12.09 -11.36
N CYS A 222 -26.51 -13.33 -11.44
CA CYS A 222 -25.08 -13.67 -11.37
C CYS A 222 -24.28 -13.01 -12.51
N ILE A 223 -24.78 -13.09 -13.74
CA ILE A 223 -24.13 -12.46 -14.90
C ILE A 223 -24.16 -10.93 -14.80
N ALA A 224 -25.27 -10.34 -14.33
CA ALA A 224 -25.37 -8.90 -14.11
C ALA A 224 -24.37 -8.40 -13.07
N GLU A 225 -24.18 -9.14 -11.97
CA GLU A 225 -23.16 -8.84 -10.95
C GLU A 225 -21.75 -8.90 -11.54
N LEU A 226 -21.43 -9.95 -12.30
CA LEU A 226 -20.15 -10.11 -12.98
C LEU A 226 -19.85 -8.90 -13.87
N ARG A 227 -20.80 -8.51 -14.73
CA ARG A 227 -20.65 -7.38 -15.64
C ARG A 227 -20.50 -6.05 -14.93
N THR A 228 -21.29 -5.85 -13.88
CA THR A 228 -21.19 -4.63 -13.06
C THR A 228 -19.79 -4.47 -12.49
N LEU A 229 -19.16 -5.56 -12.05
CA LEU A 229 -17.80 -5.54 -11.53
C LEU A 229 -16.80 -5.32 -12.68
N ILE A 230 -16.91 -6.08 -13.77
CA ILE A 230 -15.98 -6.00 -14.91
C ILE A 230 -15.96 -4.58 -15.52
N SER A 231 -17.13 -4.01 -15.79
CA SER A 231 -17.22 -2.63 -16.35
C SER A 231 -16.69 -1.56 -15.40
N ARG A 232 -16.75 -1.81 -14.08
CA ARG A 232 -16.21 -0.89 -13.06
C ARG A 232 -14.69 -0.97 -12.95
N VAL A 233 -14.10 -2.15 -13.14
CA VAL A 233 -12.68 -2.41 -12.86
C VAL A 233 -11.85 -2.36 -14.14
N PHE A 234 -12.30 -3.04 -15.19
CA PHE A 234 -11.56 -3.12 -16.47
C PHE A 234 -12.00 -2.02 -17.41
N TYR A 235 -11.38 -0.85 -17.29
CA TYR A 235 -11.55 0.29 -18.19
C TYR A 235 -10.23 1.03 -18.40
N GLY A 236 -10.15 1.85 -19.46
CA GLY A 236 -8.93 2.56 -19.81
C GLY A 236 -7.76 1.59 -20.03
N SER A 237 -6.61 1.87 -19.45
CA SER A 237 -5.41 1.01 -19.57
C SER A 237 -5.58 -0.39 -18.99
N PHE A 238 -6.53 -0.59 -18.07
CA PHE A 238 -6.80 -1.91 -17.48
C PHE A 238 -7.64 -2.82 -18.38
N ALA A 239 -8.23 -2.27 -19.45
CA ALA A 239 -8.86 -3.02 -20.52
C ALA A 239 -8.05 -2.96 -21.83
N SER A 240 -6.73 -2.77 -21.73
CA SER A 240 -5.84 -2.68 -22.90
C SER A 240 -5.75 -4.01 -23.65
N ASP A 241 -5.65 -3.93 -24.96
CA ASP A 241 -5.38 -5.04 -25.88
C ASP A 241 -3.88 -5.37 -26.02
N SER A 242 -3.01 -4.45 -25.62
CA SER A 242 -1.56 -4.51 -25.79
C SER A 242 -0.77 -4.45 -24.47
N GLY A 243 -1.44 -4.58 -23.33
CA GLY A 243 -0.80 -4.54 -22.02
C GLY A 243 0.23 -5.68 -21.82
N THR A 244 1.42 -5.32 -21.33
CA THR A 244 2.52 -6.28 -21.06
C THR A 244 3.05 -6.22 -19.63
N PHE A 245 2.47 -5.36 -18.78
CA PHE A 245 2.92 -5.26 -17.39
C PHE A 245 2.48 -6.45 -16.57
N SER A 246 3.43 -7.03 -15.84
CA SER A 246 3.24 -7.98 -14.75
C SER A 246 4.03 -7.50 -13.53
N ALA A 247 3.35 -7.40 -12.38
CA ALA A 247 3.95 -7.02 -11.10
C ALA A 247 5.03 -8.03 -10.67
N ILE A 248 4.77 -9.34 -10.84
CA ILE A 248 5.70 -10.42 -10.50
C ILE A 248 6.97 -10.33 -11.34
N LYS A 249 6.85 -10.04 -12.64
CA LYS A 249 7.98 -9.97 -13.57
C LYS A 249 8.80 -8.69 -13.36
N ALA A 250 8.13 -7.59 -13.06
CA ALA A 250 8.74 -6.27 -13.05
C ALA A 250 9.87 -6.09 -12.04
N LEU A 251 9.86 -6.82 -10.92
CA LEU A 251 10.86 -6.68 -9.85
C LEU A 251 12.07 -7.60 -9.99
N LYS A 252 12.00 -8.65 -10.82
CA LYS A 252 13.03 -9.71 -10.89
C LYS A 252 14.42 -9.22 -11.31
N GLY A 253 14.48 -8.21 -12.16
CA GLY A 253 15.75 -7.69 -12.69
C GLY A 253 16.43 -6.63 -11.83
N GLY A 254 15.76 -6.11 -10.80
CA GLY A 254 16.18 -4.91 -10.09
C GLY A 254 16.08 -3.63 -10.93
N GLY A 255 16.20 -2.48 -10.27
CA GLY A 255 16.20 -1.17 -10.91
C GLY A 255 14.84 -0.69 -11.46
N SER A 256 13.76 -1.40 -11.16
CA SER A 256 12.43 -1.02 -11.61
C SER A 256 11.89 0.15 -10.82
N ARG A 257 11.29 1.12 -11.52
CA ARG A 257 10.64 2.30 -10.95
C ARG A 257 9.18 2.29 -11.38
N ILE A 258 8.29 2.01 -10.42
CA ILE A 258 6.87 1.76 -10.65
C ILE A 258 6.05 2.79 -9.87
N PHE A 259 5.16 3.48 -10.57
CA PHE A 259 4.26 4.47 -10.00
C PHE A 259 2.82 4.02 -10.21
N LEU A 260 2.11 3.70 -9.13
CA LEU A 260 0.68 3.45 -9.11
C LEU A 260 0.00 4.80 -8.90
N TYR A 261 -0.43 5.45 -9.97
CA TYR A 261 -0.98 6.81 -9.94
C TYR A 261 -2.50 6.84 -10.03
N LEU A 262 -3.12 7.31 -8.95
CA LEU A 262 -4.56 7.52 -8.88
C LEU A 262 -4.91 8.88 -9.51
N ASN A 263 -5.47 8.84 -10.70
CA ASN A 263 -5.87 10.04 -11.43
C ASN A 263 -7.10 10.70 -10.78
N TYR A 264 -7.10 12.02 -10.71
CA TYR A 264 -8.24 12.77 -10.18
C TYR A 264 -9.43 12.66 -11.14
N GLY A 265 -10.53 12.07 -10.72
CA GLY A 265 -11.73 11.90 -11.55
C GLY A 265 -11.95 10.48 -12.07
N ASP A 266 -10.98 9.57 -11.86
CA ASP A 266 -11.22 8.15 -12.07
C ASP A 266 -12.30 7.64 -11.11
N SER A 267 -13.04 6.63 -11.54
CA SER A 267 -13.93 5.88 -10.66
C SER A 267 -13.06 5.24 -9.56
N ALA A 268 -12.85 6.00 -8.48
CA ALA A 268 -11.85 5.70 -7.46
C ALA A 268 -11.91 4.25 -6.95
N ASN A 269 -13.11 3.68 -6.90
CA ASN A 269 -13.30 2.33 -6.34
C ASN A 269 -12.74 1.21 -7.24
N GLY A 270 -12.93 1.28 -8.56
CA GLY A 270 -12.41 0.23 -9.46
C GLY A 270 -10.90 0.26 -9.59
N THR A 271 -10.33 1.44 -9.78
CA THR A 271 -8.87 1.65 -9.86
C THR A 271 -8.17 1.23 -8.58
N LEU A 272 -8.73 1.57 -7.42
CA LEU A 272 -8.16 1.19 -6.13
C LEU A 272 -8.16 -0.33 -5.92
N GLN A 273 -9.13 -1.07 -6.43
CA GLN A 273 -9.12 -2.53 -6.38
C GLN A 273 -7.93 -3.12 -7.16
N ILE A 274 -7.68 -2.62 -8.38
CA ILE A 274 -6.50 -3.04 -9.16
C ILE A 274 -5.21 -2.64 -8.43
N PHE A 275 -5.12 -1.45 -7.87
CA PHE A 275 -3.92 -1.02 -7.15
C PHE A 275 -3.64 -1.84 -5.90
N LYS A 276 -4.69 -2.32 -5.18
CA LYS A 276 -4.53 -3.28 -4.10
C LYS A 276 -3.93 -4.59 -4.60
N ILE A 277 -4.48 -5.15 -5.68
CA ILE A 277 -3.96 -6.38 -6.29
C ILE A 277 -2.50 -6.20 -6.69
N LEU A 278 -2.18 -5.11 -7.38
CA LEU A 278 -0.81 -4.82 -7.83
C LEU A 278 0.14 -4.63 -6.65
N LEU A 279 -0.29 -3.93 -5.59
CA LEU A 279 0.51 -3.78 -4.39
C LEU A 279 0.78 -5.13 -3.72
N ASP A 280 -0.24 -5.98 -3.59
CA ASP A 280 -0.10 -7.31 -2.99
C ASP A 280 0.83 -8.21 -3.81
N LEU A 281 0.70 -8.20 -5.13
CA LEU A 281 1.58 -8.95 -6.03
C LEU A 281 3.03 -8.43 -5.96
N LEU A 282 3.24 -7.12 -5.94
CA LEU A 282 4.55 -6.50 -5.79
C LEU A 282 5.18 -6.81 -4.44
N LEU A 283 4.42 -6.75 -3.34
CA LEU A 283 4.88 -7.13 -2.01
C LEU A 283 5.27 -8.60 -1.96
N LYS A 284 4.42 -9.51 -2.45
CA LYS A 284 4.71 -10.96 -2.51
C LYS A 284 5.93 -11.26 -3.37
N ALA A 285 6.05 -10.60 -4.53
CA ALA A 285 7.23 -10.74 -5.38
C ALA A 285 8.51 -10.30 -4.66
N SER A 286 8.46 -9.18 -3.92
CA SER A 286 9.60 -8.65 -3.15
C SER A 286 10.04 -9.56 -2.01
N MET A 287 9.15 -10.40 -1.49
CA MET A 287 9.44 -11.35 -0.40
C MET A 287 9.96 -12.71 -0.88
N GLN A 288 10.06 -12.93 -2.18
CA GLN A 288 10.55 -14.23 -2.70
C GLN A 288 12.03 -14.44 -2.40
N SER A 289 12.40 -15.69 -2.12
CA SER A 289 13.76 -16.07 -1.73
C SER A 289 14.81 -15.89 -2.84
N ASP A 290 14.39 -15.74 -4.08
CA ASP A 290 15.25 -15.50 -5.25
C ASP A 290 15.48 -14.01 -5.57
N MET A 291 14.92 -13.10 -4.77
CA MET A 291 15.18 -11.67 -4.90
C MET A 291 16.62 -11.32 -4.52
N THR A 292 17.22 -10.47 -5.32
CA THR A 292 18.62 -10.03 -5.15
C THR A 292 18.77 -8.54 -4.87
N HIS A 293 17.69 -7.78 -5.00
CA HIS A 293 17.65 -6.33 -4.81
C HIS A 293 16.60 -5.96 -3.77
N LYS A 294 16.79 -4.85 -3.07
CA LYS A 294 15.80 -4.29 -2.17
C LYS A 294 14.64 -3.68 -2.97
N THR A 295 13.47 -3.64 -2.35
CA THR A 295 12.31 -2.93 -2.92
C THR A 295 11.82 -1.89 -1.93
N TRP A 296 11.84 -0.64 -2.36
CA TRP A 296 11.35 0.51 -1.61
C TRP A 296 9.87 0.74 -1.93
N PHE A 297 8.99 0.68 -0.95
CA PHE A 297 7.58 1.03 -1.07
C PHE A 297 7.34 2.38 -0.44
N MET A 298 7.00 3.37 -1.25
CA MET A 298 6.66 4.71 -0.83
C MET A 298 5.16 4.94 -1.04
N LEU A 299 4.39 4.83 0.04
CA LEU A 299 2.93 4.84 -0.01
C LEU A 299 2.40 6.20 0.47
N ASP A 300 2.14 7.13 -0.45
CA ASP A 300 1.48 8.40 -0.14
C ASP A 300 -0.03 8.16 0.03
N GLU A 301 -0.54 8.38 1.23
CA GLU A 301 -1.91 8.05 1.64
C GLU A 301 -2.24 6.55 1.62
N GLY A 302 -1.38 5.73 2.24
CA GLY A 302 -1.53 4.28 2.32
C GLY A 302 -2.83 3.78 2.98
N SER A 303 -3.59 4.67 3.66
CA SER A 303 -4.92 4.37 4.21
C SER A 303 -5.95 3.93 3.16
N GLN A 304 -5.73 4.25 1.89
CA GLN A 304 -6.63 3.90 0.78
C GLN A 304 -6.47 2.44 0.32
N LEU A 305 -5.33 1.82 0.64
CA LEU A 305 -5.00 0.47 0.19
C LEU A 305 -5.10 -0.52 1.36
N LYS A 306 -6.26 -1.21 1.50
CA LYS A 306 -6.39 -2.32 2.46
C LYS A 306 -5.61 -3.52 1.90
N SER A 307 -4.62 -4.00 2.65
CA SER A 307 -3.80 -5.13 2.25
C SER A 307 -3.37 -5.95 3.46
N GLN A 308 -3.76 -7.22 3.50
CA GLN A 308 -3.24 -8.17 4.49
C GLN A 308 -1.78 -8.52 4.19
N VAL A 309 -1.42 -8.57 2.91
CA VAL A 309 -0.03 -8.83 2.47
C VAL A 309 0.93 -7.75 2.98
N LEU A 310 0.46 -6.50 3.09
CA LEU A 310 1.25 -5.44 3.70
C LEU A 310 1.54 -5.72 5.19
N VAL A 311 0.57 -6.24 5.94
CA VAL A 311 0.77 -6.63 7.34
C VAL A 311 1.84 -7.72 7.45
N ASP A 312 1.76 -8.73 6.58
CA ASP A 312 2.75 -9.81 6.54
C ASP A 312 4.14 -9.29 6.13
N ALA A 313 4.19 -8.41 5.14
CA ALA A 313 5.41 -7.78 4.66
C ALA A 313 6.10 -6.92 5.71
N LEU A 314 5.35 -6.14 6.49
CA LEU A 314 5.87 -5.35 7.61
C LEU A 314 6.43 -6.23 8.73
N SER A 315 5.82 -7.40 8.94
CA SER A 315 6.23 -8.33 9.99
C SER A 315 7.45 -9.18 9.60
N LEU A 316 7.54 -9.60 8.34
CA LEU A 316 8.48 -10.64 7.87
C LEU A 316 9.44 -10.15 6.80
N GLY A 317 9.15 -9.04 6.13
CA GLY A 317 9.81 -8.63 4.88
C GLY A 317 11.19 -7.97 5.03
N ARG A 318 11.73 -7.82 6.25
CA ARG A 318 12.99 -7.11 6.48
C ARG A 318 14.16 -7.70 5.69
N ASP A 319 14.34 -9.02 5.77
CA ASP A 319 15.33 -9.77 4.99
C ASP A 319 14.86 -11.22 4.75
N PRO A 320 14.01 -11.45 3.75
CA PRO A 320 13.44 -12.77 3.48
C PRO A 320 14.49 -13.79 3.00
N THR A 321 15.67 -13.32 2.59
CA THR A 321 16.75 -14.19 2.06
C THR A 321 17.81 -14.50 3.12
N GLY A 322 17.84 -13.77 4.23
CA GLY A 322 18.87 -13.91 5.30
C GLY A 322 20.30 -13.51 4.87
N ASN A 323 20.46 -12.88 3.71
CA ASN A 323 21.78 -12.51 3.16
C ASN A 323 22.03 -10.98 3.14
N GLY A 324 21.10 -10.18 3.63
CA GLY A 324 21.18 -8.72 3.71
C GLY A 324 21.09 -7.97 2.36
N LYS A 325 20.88 -8.68 1.25
CA LYS A 325 20.88 -8.08 -0.10
C LYS A 325 19.49 -7.75 -0.60
N ALA A 326 18.48 -8.50 -0.18
CA ALA A 326 17.10 -8.28 -0.52
C ALA A 326 16.33 -7.77 0.71
N GLY A 327 15.07 -7.45 0.52
CA GLY A 327 14.16 -7.04 1.59
C GLY A 327 13.32 -5.84 1.21
N ILE A 328 12.32 -5.61 2.02
CA ILE A 328 11.35 -4.55 1.80
C ILE A 328 11.69 -3.36 2.68
N ARG A 329 11.56 -2.17 2.12
CA ARG A 329 11.64 -0.89 2.82
C ARG A 329 10.31 -0.18 2.64
N VAL A 330 9.60 0.10 3.72
CA VAL A 330 8.26 0.72 3.65
C VAL A 330 8.26 2.08 4.32
N LEU A 331 7.91 3.09 3.55
CA LEU A 331 7.61 4.44 4.01
C LEU A 331 6.15 4.74 3.69
N MET A 332 5.30 4.78 4.71
CA MET A 332 3.86 4.99 4.55
C MET A 332 3.44 6.32 5.16
N ALA A 333 2.76 7.15 4.39
CA ALA A 333 2.18 8.39 4.88
C ALA A 333 0.66 8.28 5.05
N LEU A 334 0.15 8.89 6.12
CA LEU A 334 -1.26 8.96 6.44
C LEU A 334 -1.63 10.38 6.84
N GLN A 335 -2.80 10.86 6.38
CA GLN A 335 -3.36 12.12 6.90
C GLN A 335 -3.94 11.93 8.29
N SER A 336 -4.52 10.76 8.55
CA SER A 336 -5.17 10.41 9.79
C SER A 336 -5.26 8.89 9.91
N ALA A 337 -4.91 8.33 11.06
CA ALA A 337 -5.14 6.92 11.35
C ALA A 337 -6.64 6.58 11.35
N LYS A 338 -7.50 7.54 11.66
CA LYS A 338 -8.97 7.35 11.59
C LYS A 338 -9.46 7.05 10.17
N LEU A 339 -8.78 7.54 9.12
CA LEU A 339 -9.16 7.22 7.74
C LEU A 339 -8.98 5.74 7.41
N MET A 340 -8.10 5.05 8.11
CA MET A 340 -7.95 3.60 7.95
C MET A 340 -9.22 2.84 8.34
N THR A 341 -10.00 3.35 9.31
CA THR A 341 -11.23 2.67 9.76
C THR A 341 -12.36 2.69 8.70
N ARG A 342 -12.14 3.31 7.55
CA ARG A 342 -13.03 3.17 6.38
C ARG A 342 -12.88 1.82 5.66
N HIS A 343 -11.71 1.21 5.77
CA HIS A 343 -11.34 -0.02 5.07
C HIS A 343 -10.94 -1.14 6.04
N TYR A 344 -10.35 -0.80 7.17
CA TYR A 344 -9.93 -1.71 8.23
C TYR A 344 -10.89 -1.58 9.42
N THR A 345 -11.12 -2.65 10.15
CA THR A 345 -11.69 -2.53 11.50
C THR A 345 -10.73 -1.75 12.39
N GLN A 346 -11.22 -1.19 13.48
CA GLN A 346 -10.36 -0.48 14.43
C GLN A 346 -9.19 -1.34 14.91
N GLN A 347 -9.46 -2.60 15.22
CA GLN A 347 -8.46 -3.56 15.70
C GLN A 347 -7.39 -3.86 14.64
N GLU A 348 -7.78 -4.07 13.38
CA GLU A 348 -6.84 -4.26 12.26
C GLU A 348 -5.97 -3.01 12.05
N ALA A 349 -6.56 -1.81 12.15
CA ALA A 349 -5.82 -0.55 12.04
C ALA A 349 -4.78 -0.40 13.16
N GLU A 350 -5.14 -0.71 14.41
CA GLU A 350 -4.23 -0.68 15.56
C GLU A 350 -3.08 -1.67 15.38
N VAL A 351 -3.37 -2.90 14.94
CA VAL A 351 -2.34 -3.91 14.62
C VAL A 351 -1.39 -3.40 13.55
N LEU A 352 -1.92 -2.93 12.41
CA LEU A 352 -1.08 -2.44 11.31
C LEU A 352 -0.19 -1.27 11.76
N LEU A 353 -0.74 -0.31 12.50
CA LEU A 353 0.02 0.85 13.00
C LEU A 353 1.11 0.44 14.00
N SER A 354 0.90 -0.62 14.78
CA SER A 354 1.89 -1.13 15.74
C SER A 354 3.13 -1.73 15.07
N LEU A 355 3.03 -2.13 13.80
CA LEU A 355 4.13 -2.70 13.02
C LEU A 355 5.15 -1.67 12.52
N PHE A 356 4.90 -0.39 12.73
CA PHE A 356 5.84 0.67 12.36
C PHE A 356 6.67 1.11 13.58
N PRO A 357 7.90 0.64 13.77
CA PRO A 357 8.76 1.09 14.86
C PRO A 357 9.14 2.56 14.73
N ASN A 358 9.30 3.07 13.51
CA ASN A 358 9.60 4.47 13.26
C ASN A 358 8.31 5.25 13.01
N VAL A 359 8.10 6.31 13.79
CA VAL A 359 6.94 7.20 13.64
C VAL A 359 7.37 8.64 13.62
N ILE A 360 6.92 9.33 12.58
CA ILE A 360 7.12 10.76 12.38
C ILE A 360 5.76 11.44 12.40
N SER A 361 5.45 12.11 13.50
CA SER A 361 4.15 12.72 13.73
C SER A 361 4.22 14.24 13.55
N PHE A 362 3.77 14.72 12.40
CA PHE A 362 3.41 16.11 12.21
C PHE A 362 2.11 16.41 12.94
N ARG A 363 1.63 17.65 12.88
CA ARG A 363 0.38 18.04 13.52
C ARG A 363 -0.81 17.17 13.09
N VAL A 364 -1.51 16.61 14.08
CA VAL A 364 -2.69 15.73 13.91
C VAL A 364 -3.87 16.31 14.68
N SER A 365 -5.03 16.46 14.05
CA SER A 365 -6.21 17.07 14.67
C SER A 365 -7.22 16.07 15.21
N ASP A 366 -7.33 14.88 14.63
CA ASP A 366 -8.31 13.89 15.08
C ASP A 366 -7.86 13.16 16.35
N SER A 367 -8.82 12.95 17.28
CA SER A 367 -8.53 12.36 18.59
C SER A 367 -8.07 10.91 18.53
N PHE A 368 -8.58 10.14 17.56
CA PHE A 368 -8.18 8.72 17.40
C PHE A 368 -6.69 8.59 17.07
N SER A 369 -6.23 9.36 16.07
CA SER A 369 -4.80 9.36 15.70
C SER A 369 -3.93 9.86 16.84
N ARG A 370 -4.34 10.93 17.54
CA ARG A 370 -3.58 11.46 18.67
C ARG A 370 -3.44 10.45 19.80
N ALA A 371 -4.55 9.78 20.17
CA ALA A 371 -4.54 8.78 21.24
C ALA A 371 -3.61 7.61 20.92
N ILE A 372 -3.67 7.06 19.70
CA ILE A 372 -2.78 5.96 19.27
C ILE A 372 -1.31 6.37 19.35
N ILE A 373 -0.99 7.59 18.90
CA ILE A 373 0.40 8.07 18.92
C ILE A 373 0.86 8.32 20.36
N ALA A 374 0.03 8.96 21.19
CA ALA A 374 0.37 9.24 22.59
C ALA A 374 0.58 7.95 23.41
N ASP A 375 -0.31 6.98 23.26
CA ASP A 375 -0.23 5.69 23.94
C ASP A 375 1.06 4.95 23.61
N ARG A 376 1.56 5.07 22.40
CA ARG A 376 2.82 4.47 21.93
C ARG A 376 4.04 4.92 22.72
N TYR A 377 4.07 6.17 23.17
CA TYR A 377 5.19 6.70 23.95
C TYR A 377 5.08 6.33 25.44
N GLY A 378 3.89 5.90 25.86
CA GLY A 378 3.61 5.42 27.19
C GLY A 378 3.64 6.53 28.25
N LYS A 379 3.86 6.11 29.48
CA LYS A 379 3.86 6.99 30.65
C LYS A 379 5.23 7.03 31.31
N ALA A 380 5.52 8.16 31.93
CA ALA A 380 6.71 8.37 32.72
C ALA A 380 6.34 8.74 34.16
N LEU A 381 7.13 8.27 35.11
CA LEU A 381 6.96 8.57 36.52
C LEU A 381 7.82 9.79 36.89
N TYR A 382 7.16 10.84 37.35
CA TYR A 382 7.83 12.07 37.78
C TYR A 382 7.68 12.26 39.28
N ASN A 383 8.74 12.77 39.93
CA ASN A 383 8.71 13.26 41.29
C ASN A 383 8.55 14.80 41.25
N TYR A 384 7.55 15.29 41.93
CA TYR A 384 7.25 16.71 42.09
C TYR A 384 7.65 17.16 43.52
N THR A 385 8.68 17.97 43.61
CA THR A 385 9.08 18.65 44.86
C THR A 385 8.47 20.04 44.88
N TYR A 386 7.52 20.28 45.78
CA TYR A 386 6.92 21.59 45.96
C TYR A 386 7.72 22.40 46.99
N ALA A 387 7.97 23.67 46.69
CA ALA A 387 8.77 24.59 47.53
C ALA A 387 7.99 25.15 48.75
N ASN A 388 6.94 24.50 49.23
CA ASN A 388 6.15 24.99 50.35
C ASN A 388 6.51 24.24 51.64
N ASN A 389 6.96 24.98 52.63
CA ASN A 389 7.62 24.63 53.90
C ASN A 389 6.81 23.80 54.90
N THR A 390 5.80 23.03 54.55
CA THR A 390 4.99 22.37 55.59
C THR A 390 4.66 20.90 55.43
N THR A 391 5.02 20.27 54.31
CA THR A 391 4.93 18.79 54.17
C THR A 391 6.01 18.29 53.19
N ASP A 392 7.07 17.68 53.75
CA ASP A 392 7.98 16.81 52.97
C ASP A 392 7.21 15.59 52.48
N GLY A 393 6.61 15.69 51.31
CA GLY A 393 5.96 14.59 50.61
C GLY A 393 6.44 14.58 49.17
N ASP A 394 7.32 13.63 48.82
CA ASP A 394 7.60 13.32 47.42
C ASP A 394 6.32 12.83 46.76
N HIS A 395 5.73 13.63 45.88
CA HIS A 395 4.58 13.22 45.11
C HIS A 395 5.05 12.62 43.79
N CYS A 396 5.01 11.30 43.68
CA CYS A 396 5.24 10.61 42.43
C CYS A 396 3.96 10.56 41.63
N ILE A 397 3.97 11.17 40.44
CA ILE A 397 2.83 11.22 39.52
C ILE A 397 3.24 10.55 38.21
N MET A 398 2.38 9.67 37.70
CA MET A 398 2.53 9.06 36.40
C MET A 398 1.84 9.95 35.36
N GLU A 399 2.58 10.43 34.39
CA GLU A 399 2.09 11.29 33.31
C GLU A 399 2.41 10.68 31.94
N ASP A 400 1.61 11.00 30.93
CA ASP A 400 1.95 10.65 29.57
C ASP A 400 3.25 11.32 29.15
N VAL A 401 4.14 10.59 28.45
CA VAL A 401 5.42 11.14 27.94
C VAL A 401 5.15 12.29 27.00
N ILE A 402 4.12 12.12 26.13
CA ILE A 402 3.61 13.12 25.25
C ILE A 402 2.08 13.05 25.34
N SER A 403 1.45 14.13 25.75
CA SER A 403 0.00 14.19 25.83
C SER A 403 -0.61 14.28 24.42
N ASP A 404 -1.84 13.78 24.28
CA ASP A 404 -2.57 13.87 23.00
C ASP A 404 -2.77 15.32 22.55
N TYR A 405 -2.85 16.25 23.50
CA TYR A 405 -2.96 17.67 23.27
C TYR A 405 -1.77 18.28 22.53
N GLU A 406 -0.54 17.82 22.81
CA GLU A 406 0.68 18.34 22.20
C GLU A 406 0.69 18.12 20.69
N PHE A 407 0.12 17.02 20.20
CA PHE A 407 0.01 16.77 18.76
C PHE A 407 -0.93 17.72 18.01
N SER A 408 -1.82 18.42 18.70
CA SER A 408 -2.80 19.30 18.07
C SER A 408 -2.45 20.78 18.16
N LYS A 409 -1.76 21.21 19.22
CA LYS A 409 -1.56 22.64 19.51
C LYS A 409 -0.10 23.08 19.54
N VAL A 410 0.83 22.21 19.99
CA VAL A 410 2.24 22.58 20.15
C VAL A 410 3.02 22.45 18.84
N ILE A 411 2.58 21.54 17.96
CA ILE A 411 3.27 21.31 16.70
C ILE A 411 2.80 22.31 15.65
N GLU A 412 3.70 23.18 15.22
CA GLU A 412 3.47 24.10 14.12
C GLU A 412 3.71 23.43 12.76
N LYS A 413 3.42 24.14 11.68
CA LYS A 413 3.71 23.69 10.32
C LYS A 413 5.21 23.47 10.13
N GLY A 414 5.59 22.27 9.69
CA GLY A 414 6.97 21.89 9.49
C GLY A 414 7.69 21.35 10.73
N GLN A 415 6.99 21.26 11.85
CA GLN A 415 7.49 20.62 13.06
C GLN A 415 6.89 19.22 13.20
N ALA A 416 7.65 18.32 13.82
CA ALA A 416 7.22 16.95 14.07
C ALA A 416 7.77 16.42 15.40
N ILE A 417 7.06 15.47 15.98
CA ILE A 417 7.60 14.59 17.02
C ILE A 417 8.02 13.30 16.31
N MET A 418 9.27 12.92 16.51
CA MET A 418 9.85 11.72 15.91
C MET A 418 10.19 10.68 16.96
N SER A 419 9.83 9.44 16.69
CA SER A 419 10.30 8.26 17.41
C SER A 419 11.00 7.35 16.41
N ILE A 420 12.29 7.32 16.45
CA ILE A 420 13.15 6.51 15.59
C ILE A 420 14.15 5.80 16.50
N PRO A 421 13.89 4.53 16.88
CA PRO A 421 14.72 3.81 17.86
C PRO A 421 16.19 3.70 17.46
N GLY A 422 16.52 3.68 16.18
CA GLY A 422 17.90 3.67 15.72
C GLY A 422 18.61 5.02 15.82
N VAL A 423 17.87 6.10 16.05
CA VAL A 423 18.42 7.46 16.29
C VAL A 423 18.45 7.78 17.78
N SER A 424 17.37 7.47 18.51
CA SER A 424 17.23 7.74 19.93
C SER A 424 16.27 6.77 20.60
N GLU A 425 16.60 6.35 21.83
CA GLU A 425 15.68 5.58 22.69
C GLU A 425 14.46 6.43 23.11
N HIS A 426 14.60 7.75 23.07
CA HIS A 426 13.56 8.69 23.47
C HIS A 426 12.95 9.39 22.23
N PRO A 427 11.64 9.70 22.24
CA PRO A 427 11.06 10.57 21.23
C PRO A 427 11.68 11.98 21.33
N PHE A 428 11.82 12.63 20.17
CA PHE A 428 12.44 13.93 20.08
C PHE A 428 11.66 14.90 19.19
N PHE A 429 11.77 16.20 19.50
CA PHE A 429 11.15 17.25 18.73
C PHE A 429 12.04 17.60 17.53
N TYR A 430 11.45 17.62 16.35
CA TYR A 430 12.08 18.02 15.12
C TYR A 430 11.47 19.32 14.59
N ASN A 431 12.29 20.33 14.36
CA ASN A 431 11.90 21.63 13.84
C ASN A 431 12.68 21.92 12.56
N GLY A 432 12.10 21.68 11.41
CA GLY A 432 12.88 21.86 10.19
C GLY A 432 12.09 21.93 8.89
N TYR A 433 10.83 21.51 8.92
CA TYR A 433 10.05 21.47 7.69
C TYR A 433 9.37 22.81 7.41
N GLN A 434 10.06 23.73 6.76
CA GLN A 434 9.41 24.81 6.04
C GLN A 434 9.27 24.41 4.56
N LYS A 435 8.09 24.67 3.96
CA LYS A 435 7.94 24.56 2.51
C LYS A 435 9.12 25.27 1.84
N ARG A 436 9.85 24.60 0.94
CA ARG A 436 10.74 25.32 0.03
C ARG A 436 9.88 26.40 -0.62
N GLU A 437 10.13 27.66 -0.34
CA GLU A 437 9.64 28.73 -1.19
C GLU A 437 10.20 28.42 -2.56
N GLU A 438 9.34 28.09 -3.50
CA GLU A 438 9.72 28.07 -4.91
C GLU A 438 10.26 29.47 -5.18
N ASN A 439 11.54 29.57 -5.37
CA ASN A 439 12.14 30.80 -5.90
C ASN A 439 11.55 30.99 -7.30
N GLU A 440 10.44 31.73 -7.37
CA GLU A 440 10.00 32.40 -8.58
C GLU A 440 11.05 33.49 -8.92
N ASN A 441 12.19 33.08 -9.47
CA ASN A 441 13.12 33.91 -10.16
C ASN A 441 14.16 33.06 -10.89
N SER A 442 13.79 32.58 -12.06
CA SER A 442 14.69 32.51 -13.23
C SER A 442 13.87 32.17 -14.48
#